data_7e9e59f90319a36c3d730010eaaaf975
#
_entry.id   7e9e59f90319a36c3d730010eaaaf975
#
_cell.length_a   1.000
_cell.length_b   1.000
_cell.length_c   1.000
_cell.angle_alpha   90.00
_cell.angle_beta   90.00
_cell.angle_gamma   90.00
#
_symmetry.space_group_name_H-M   'P 1'
#
loop_
_entity.id
_entity.type
_entity.pdbx_description
1 polymer ?
#
loop_
_entity_poly.entity_id
_entity_poly.type
_entity_poly.pdbx_seq_one_letter_code
_entity_poly.pdbx_strand_id
1 'polypeptide(L)'
;MNRPSASSTLRTPLFFIVSILALFCLINFTTTYINTITTPAPLLFYGMTLIILIFYFLISITIALKYLSDKRCLFLIPVACAFIGSAIMMILALQNYSKLFYCNLNDSISYNEFLRYYFYRNALTLTQITTAALVSRFRSHRLLASHNHIIITFACISLTLAIVLIVGFSSMHLYEPTIRLASNIMVYMWTLLFFTTIALTRFRNIFWTGIYFYCFVYILTFSFLTTADVASENTWYKARLFETLGTLIFIIIIFLNAFKLYQLSNNKYENAYQNSIRDYLTQLYNRRYFYLALTKKMQRVSVQKPLSILLCDIDHFKRINDKYGHFQGDLVIQYVAWVLQDQVRRDDIVARTGGEEFALLLPDVGQQQAQLIAERIRQAIISPGDVSSRVKLHESVTISIGLATTEDPKTVETELLNRADDALYQAKKAGRNCVVAWQKSSCTR
;
A
#
# COMPACT_ATOMS: atom_id res chain seq x y z
N MET A 1 16.17 -11.45 6.24
CA MET A 1 15.55 -12.04 5.03
C MET A 1 14.59 -13.14 5.50
N ASN A 2 13.32 -12.79 5.78
CA ASN A 2 12.33 -13.77 6.22
C ASN A 2 11.98 -14.69 5.07
N ARG A 3 12.17 -16.00 5.23
CA ARG A 3 11.67 -17.02 4.31
C ARG A 3 10.15 -16.85 4.21
N PRO A 4 9.56 -16.81 3.01
CA PRO A 4 8.11 -16.76 2.89
C PRO A 4 7.53 -18.02 3.57
N SER A 5 6.49 -17.83 4.38
CA SER A 5 5.79 -18.96 5.02
C SER A 5 5.27 -19.93 3.94
N ALA A 6 5.29 -21.23 4.21
CA ALA A 6 4.87 -22.28 3.26
C ALA A 6 3.45 -22.02 2.69
N SER A 7 2.58 -21.34 3.43
CA SER A 7 1.25 -20.94 2.97
C SER A 7 1.26 -19.87 1.85
N SER A 8 2.34 -19.07 1.72
CA SER A 8 2.44 -18.06 0.66
C SER A 8 2.93 -18.64 -0.67
N THR A 9 3.65 -19.74 -0.66
CA THR A 9 4.21 -20.40 -1.86
C THR A 9 3.15 -21.18 -2.64
N LEU A 10 2.12 -21.73 -1.97
CA LEU A 10 1.01 -22.42 -2.64
C LEU A 10 -0.03 -21.45 -3.25
N ARG A 11 -0.17 -20.24 -2.69
CA ARG A 11 -1.19 -19.27 -3.14
C ARG A 11 -0.95 -18.73 -4.54
N THR A 12 0.30 -18.56 -4.96
CA THR A 12 0.62 -17.99 -6.28
C THR A 12 0.35 -18.95 -7.45
N PRO A 13 0.72 -20.25 -7.41
CA PRO A 13 0.32 -21.19 -8.46
C PRO A 13 -1.20 -21.41 -8.51
N LEU A 14 -1.87 -21.50 -7.37
CA LEU A 14 -3.34 -21.60 -7.30
C LEU A 14 -4.01 -20.41 -7.99
N PHE A 15 -3.53 -19.20 -7.72
CA PHE A 15 -4.04 -17.98 -8.35
C PHE A 15 -3.86 -18.00 -9.88
N PHE A 16 -2.75 -18.53 -10.39
CA PHE A 16 -2.52 -18.73 -11.82
C PHE A 16 -3.54 -19.70 -12.43
N ILE A 17 -3.78 -20.84 -11.80
CA ILE A 17 -4.78 -21.82 -12.25
C ILE A 17 -6.18 -21.22 -12.29
N VAL A 18 -6.58 -20.49 -11.24
CA VAL A 18 -7.88 -19.81 -11.19
C VAL A 18 -8.02 -18.77 -12.30
N SER A 19 -6.96 -18.04 -12.61
CA SER A 19 -6.96 -17.06 -13.71
C SER A 19 -7.14 -17.72 -15.08
N ILE A 20 -6.54 -18.90 -15.31
CA ILE A 20 -6.72 -19.69 -16.54
C ILE A 20 -8.15 -20.21 -16.64
N LEU A 21 -8.71 -20.75 -15.56
CA LEU A 21 -10.09 -21.22 -15.53
C LEU A 21 -11.08 -20.08 -15.81
N ALA A 22 -10.87 -18.92 -15.19
CA ALA A 22 -11.68 -17.73 -15.44
C ALA A 22 -11.62 -17.29 -16.91
N LEU A 23 -10.44 -17.28 -17.50
CA LEU A 23 -10.26 -16.98 -18.92
C LEU A 23 -11.02 -17.97 -19.80
N PHE A 24 -10.89 -19.27 -19.53
CA PHE A 24 -11.56 -20.33 -20.31
C PHE A 24 -13.09 -20.21 -20.22
N CYS A 25 -13.65 -19.97 -19.04
CA CYS A 25 -15.08 -19.73 -18.87
C CYS A 25 -15.56 -18.50 -19.64
N LEU A 26 -14.81 -17.38 -19.57
CA LEU A 26 -15.14 -16.15 -20.29
C LEU A 26 -15.07 -16.34 -21.82
N ILE A 27 -14.04 -17.04 -22.31
CA ILE A 27 -13.91 -17.34 -23.75
C ILE A 27 -15.09 -18.19 -24.23
N ASN A 28 -15.45 -19.26 -23.53
CA ASN A 28 -16.57 -20.11 -23.91
C ASN A 28 -17.88 -19.34 -23.94
N PHE A 29 -18.16 -18.53 -22.91
CA PHE A 29 -19.36 -17.69 -22.86
C PHE A 29 -19.43 -16.70 -24.01
N THR A 30 -18.35 -15.96 -24.27
CA THR A 30 -18.32 -14.91 -25.28
C THR A 30 -18.26 -15.47 -26.71
N THR A 31 -17.58 -16.62 -26.96
CA THR A 31 -17.57 -17.26 -28.28
C THR A 31 -18.94 -17.82 -28.64
N THR A 32 -19.69 -18.37 -27.69
CA THR A 32 -21.07 -18.79 -27.91
C THR A 32 -21.92 -17.59 -28.35
N TYR A 33 -21.78 -16.46 -27.68
CA TYR A 33 -22.50 -15.21 -28.01
C TYR A 33 -22.08 -14.65 -29.39
N ILE A 34 -20.78 -14.59 -29.72
CA ILE A 34 -20.29 -14.10 -31.02
C ILE A 34 -20.73 -15.00 -32.17
N ASN A 35 -20.80 -16.30 -31.98
CA ASN A 35 -21.28 -17.23 -33.01
C ASN A 35 -22.79 -17.07 -33.32
N THR A 36 -23.56 -16.43 -32.44
CA THR A 36 -24.96 -16.07 -32.70
C THR A 36 -25.10 -14.80 -33.56
N ILE A 37 -24.06 -13.99 -33.68
CA ILE A 37 -23.98 -12.79 -34.48
C ILE A 37 -23.52 -13.17 -35.89
N THR A 38 -24.40 -13.06 -36.87
CA THR A 38 -24.13 -13.53 -38.26
C THR A 38 -23.10 -12.68 -39.01
N THR A 39 -22.91 -11.42 -38.63
CA THR A 39 -21.84 -10.54 -39.13
C THR A 39 -21.36 -9.64 -37.96
N PRO A 40 -20.16 -9.86 -37.40
CA PRO A 40 -19.63 -8.96 -36.38
C PRO A 40 -19.37 -7.59 -37.01
N ALA A 41 -20.04 -6.56 -36.47
CA ALA A 41 -19.86 -5.20 -36.94
C ALA A 41 -18.41 -4.73 -36.74
N PRO A 42 -17.81 -4.04 -37.74
CA PRO A 42 -16.47 -3.44 -37.60
C PRO A 42 -16.29 -2.63 -36.33
N LEU A 43 -17.35 -1.99 -35.86
CA LEU A 43 -17.39 -1.22 -34.61
C LEU A 43 -17.01 -2.04 -33.37
N LEU A 44 -17.31 -3.36 -33.34
CA LEU A 44 -16.95 -4.26 -32.26
C LEU A 44 -15.42 -4.44 -32.16
N PHE A 45 -14.76 -4.63 -33.30
CA PHE A 45 -13.29 -4.75 -33.34
C PHE A 45 -12.59 -3.47 -32.86
N TYR A 46 -13.08 -2.31 -33.31
CA TYR A 46 -12.61 -1.01 -32.83
C TYR A 46 -12.80 -0.87 -31.32
N GLY A 47 -13.99 -1.18 -30.82
CA GLY A 47 -14.30 -1.10 -29.38
C GLY A 47 -13.35 -1.97 -28.55
N MET A 48 -13.14 -3.22 -28.95
CA MET A 48 -12.18 -4.11 -28.25
C MET A 48 -10.75 -3.56 -28.32
N THR A 49 -10.34 -3.01 -29.46
CA THR A 49 -8.99 -2.44 -29.62
C THR A 49 -8.80 -1.19 -28.74
N LEU A 50 -9.79 -0.32 -28.64
CA LEU A 50 -9.75 0.84 -27.76
C LEU A 50 -9.72 0.43 -26.28
N ILE A 51 -10.45 -0.59 -25.89
CA ILE A 51 -10.42 -1.14 -24.52
C ILE A 51 -9.01 -1.64 -24.16
N ILE A 52 -8.37 -2.42 -25.05
CA ILE A 52 -7.01 -2.90 -24.83
C ILE A 52 -6.02 -1.73 -24.75
N LEU A 53 -6.18 -0.72 -25.60
CA LEU A 53 -5.35 0.49 -25.59
C LEU A 53 -5.41 1.20 -24.24
N ILE A 54 -6.62 1.42 -23.71
CA ILE A 54 -6.82 2.01 -22.40
C ILE A 54 -6.15 1.15 -21.31
N PHE A 55 -6.33 -0.17 -21.37
CA PHE A 55 -5.70 -1.08 -20.42
C PHE A 55 -4.17 -1.04 -20.47
N TYR A 56 -3.56 -0.93 -21.62
CA TYR A 56 -2.12 -0.82 -21.76
C TYR A 56 -1.57 0.47 -21.13
N PHE A 57 -2.26 1.60 -21.30
CA PHE A 57 -1.92 2.84 -20.62
C PHE A 57 -2.05 2.71 -19.08
N LEU A 58 -3.18 2.15 -18.60
CA LEU A 58 -3.39 1.95 -17.17
C LEU A 58 -2.36 1.02 -16.54
N ILE A 59 -2.01 -0.09 -17.22
CA ILE A 59 -0.98 -1.02 -16.77
C ILE A 59 0.37 -0.31 -16.69
N SER A 60 0.74 0.43 -17.74
CA SER A 60 2.01 1.13 -17.79
C SER A 60 2.12 2.21 -16.69
N ILE A 61 1.09 3.03 -16.50
CA ILE A 61 1.05 4.04 -15.43
C ILE A 61 1.17 3.36 -14.06
N THR A 62 0.39 2.30 -13.80
CA THR A 62 0.44 1.57 -12.53
C THR A 62 1.82 1.00 -12.24
N ILE A 63 2.48 0.45 -13.25
CA ILE A 63 3.84 -0.10 -13.14
C ILE A 63 4.86 1.01 -12.92
N ALA A 64 4.73 2.14 -13.63
CA ALA A 64 5.61 3.30 -13.46
C ALA A 64 5.48 3.92 -12.06
N LEU A 65 4.26 4.10 -11.55
CA LEU A 65 4.03 4.59 -10.19
C LEU A 65 4.63 3.65 -9.15
N LYS A 66 4.51 2.34 -9.35
CA LYS A 66 5.14 1.35 -8.47
C LYS A 66 6.66 1.44 -8.49
N TYR A 67 7.28 1.68 -9.65
CA TYR A 67 8.72 1.92 -9.73
C TYR A 67 9.13 3.20 -9.02
N LEU A 68 8.36 4.29 -9.16
CA LEU A 68 8.63 5.55 -8.47
C LEU A 68 8.54 5.41 -6.94
N SER A 69 7.62 4.58 -6.44
CA SER A 69 7.50 4.29 -5.00
C SER A 69 8.59 3.37 -4.46
N ASP A 70 9.09 2.43 -5.26
CA ASP A 70 10.20 1.52 -4.90
C ASP A 70 11.20 1.37 -6.06
N LYS A 71 12.16 2.27 -6.11
CA LYS A 71 13.25 2.29 -7.11
C LYS A 71 14.09 1.00 -7.13
N ARG A 72 13.95 0.14 -6.12
CA ARG A 72 14.61 -1.17 -6.11
C ARG A 72 14.00 -2.14 -7.12
N CYS A 73 12.81 -1.88 -7.64
CA CYS A 73 12.11 -2.73 -8.61
C CYS A 73 12.45 -2.34 -10.07
N LEU A 74 13.73 -2.25 -10.41
CA LEU A 74 14.24 -1.82 -11.71
C LEU A 74 13.63 -2.62 -12.89
N PHE A 75 13.33 -3.89 -12.72
CA PHE A 75 12.68 -4.75 -13.72
C PHE A 75 11.29 -4.27 -14.17
N LEU A 76 10.68 -3.35 -13.44
CA LEU A 76 9.39 -2.76 -13.83
C LEU A 76 9.50 -1.81 -15.02
N ILE A 77 10.67 -1.19 -15.25
CA ILE A 77 10.89 -0.25 -16.35
C ILE A 77 10.70 -0.91 -17.73
N PRO A 78 11.39 -2.02 -18.05
CA PRO A 78 11.16 -2.71 -19.32
C PRO A 78 9.70 -3.11 -19.52
N VAL A 79 9.02 -3.57 -18.45
CA VAL A 79 7.60 -3.94 -18.53
C VAL A 79 6.72 -2.74 -18.85
N ALA A 80 6.95 -1.59 -18.21
CA ALA A 80 6.23 -0.35 -18.54
C ALA A 80 6.47 0.07 -20.01
N CYS A 81 7.72 -0.01 -20.47
CA CYS A 81 8.08 0.27 -21.86
C CYS A 81 7.39 -0.70 -22.86
N ALA A 82 7.23 -1.98 -22.48
CA ALA A 82 6.49 -2.96 -23.29
C ALA A 82 5.05 -2.50 -23.54
N PHE A 83 4.34 -2.10 -22.51
CA PHE A 83 2.93 -1.70 -22.61
C PHE A 83 2.73 -0.33 -23.27
N ILE A 84 3.59 0.67 -22.98
CA ILE A 84 3.56 1.96 -23.69
C ILE A 84 3.85 1.77 -25.19
N GLY A 85 4.91 1.05 -25.52
CA GLY A 85 5.26 0.78 -26.91
C GLY A 85 4.16 0.02 -27.64
N SER A 86 3.54 -0.97 -26.99
CA SER A 86 2.40 -1.69 -27.52
C SER A 86 1.19 -0.78 -27.75
N ALA A 87 0.94 0.17 -26.86
CA ALA A 87 -0.14 1.16 -27.03
C ALA A 87 0.12 2.07 -28.24
N ILE A 88 1.34 2.56 -28.42
CA ILE A 88 1.73 3.38 -29.58
C ILE A 88 1.56 2.59 -30.89
N MET A 89 2.01 1.34 -30.93
CA MET A 89 1.82 0.47 -32.10
C MET A 89 0.35 0.23 -32.42
N MET A 90 -0.52 0.12 -31.42
CA MET A 90 -1.97 -0.01 -31.63
C MET A 90 -2.60 1.26 -32.19
N ILE A 91 -2.16 2.45 -31.75
CA ILE A 91 -2.63 3.71 -32.32
C ILE A 91 -2.27 3.80 -33.81
N LEU A 92 -1.02 3.46 -34.17
CA LEU A 92 -0.59 3.43 -35.54
C LEU A 92 -1.39 2.42 -36.39
N ALA A 93 -1.66 1.23 -35.83
CA ALA A 93 -2.49 0.22 -36.47
C ALA A 93 -3.94 0.72 -36.70
N LEU A 94 -4.53 1.43 -35.71
CA LEU A 94 -5.90 1.98 -35.82
C LEU A 94 -6.01 3.05 -36.91
N GLN A 95 -4.99 3.90 -37.08
CA GLN A 95 -4.99 4.89 -38.14
C GLN A 95 -5.06 4.26 -39.54
N ASN A 96 -4.36 3.15 -39.75
CA ASN A 96 -4.37 2.44 -41.00
C ASN A 96 -5.63 1.57 -41.19
N TYR A 97 -6.16 1.03 -40.09
CA TYR A 97 -7.41 0.25 -40.11
C TYR A 97 -8.64 1.10 -40.47
N SER A 98 -8.67 2.39 -40.12
CA SER A 98 -9.78 3.29 -40.54
C SER A 98 -9.85 3.44 -42.06
N LYS A 99 -8.71 3.41 -42.75
CA LYS A 99 -8.66 3.45 -44.22
C LYS A 99 -9.27 2.19 -44.87
N LEU A 100 -9.12 1.02 -44.21
CA LEU A 100 -9.69 -0.26 -44.67
C LEU A 100 -11.23 -0.27 -44.70
N PHE A 101 -11.90 0.43 -43.78
CA PHE A 101 -13.36 0.46 -43.69
C PHE A 101 -14.02 1.51 -44.58
N TYR A 102 -13.32 2.60 -44.92
CA TYR A 102 -13.83 3.66 -45.77
C TYR A 102 -13.48 3.46 -47.27
N CYS A 103 -12.46 2.67 -47.58
CA CYS A 103 -12.08 2.28 -48.94
C CYS A 103 -12.44 0.79 -49.10
N ASN A 104 -13.20 0.43 -50.15
CA ASN A 104 -13.63 -0.94 -50.45
C ASN A 104 -12.62 -2.03 -50.05
N LEU A 105 -13.10 -3.12 -49.47
CA LEU A 105 -12.40 -4.28 -48.88
C LEU A 105 -11.29 -4.95 -49.74
N ASN A 106 -10.99 -4.41 -50.93
CA ASN A 106 -9.98 -4.93 -51.84
C ASN A 106 -8.55 -4.34 -51.65
N ASP A 107 -8.31 -3.46 -50.68
CA ASP A 107 -6.97 -2.90 -50.45
C ASP A 107 -6.15 -3.83 -49.59
N SER A 108 -5.48 -4.77 -50.26
CA SER A 108 -4.48 -5.70 -49.71
C SER A 108 -3.34 -4.99 -48.94
N ILE A 109 -3.09 -3.73 -49.25
CA ILE A 109 -2.06 -2.88 -48.63
C ILE A 109 -2.38 -2.57 -47.17
N SER A 110 -3.62 -2.14 -46.88
CA SER A 110 -4.02 -1.75 -45.52
C SER A 110 -4.09 -2.95 -44.56
N TYR A 111 -4.43 -4.14 -45.05
CA TYR A 111 -4.44 -5.38 -44.27
C TYR A 111 -3.03 -5.80 -43.86
N ASN A 112 -2.07 -5.72 -44.79
CA ASN A 112 -0.66 -6.05 -44.55
C ASN A 112 -0.04 -5.09 -43.52
N GLU A 113 -0.39 -3.81 -43.53
CA GLU A 113 0.07 -2.84 -42.53
C GLU A 113 -0.43 -3.17 -41.12
N PHE A 114 -1.71 -3.54 -40.98
CA PHE A 114 -2.27 -3.97 -39.70
C PHE A 114 -1.54 -5.19 -39.13
N LEU A 115 -1.29 -6.21 -39.95
CA LEU A 115 -0.56 -7.41 -39.56
C LEU A 115 0.87 -7.08 -39.11
N ARG A 116 1.54 -6.19 -39.84
CA ARG A 116 2.88 -5.74 -39.52
C ARG A 116 2.93 -5.14 -38.11
N TYR A 117 2.07 -4.21 -37.78
CA TYR A 117 1.99 -3.61 -36.44
C TYR A 117 1.67 -4.65 -35.37
N TYR A 118 0.84 -5.63 -35.67
CA TYR A 118 0.49 -6.70 -34.73
C TYR A 118 1.71 -7.56 -34.37
N PHE A 119 2.48 -8.03 -35.35
CA PHE A 119 3.68 -8.86 -35.11
C PHE A 119 4.80 -8.08 -34.42
N TYR A 120 5.10 -6.88 -34.86
CA TYR A 120 6.16 -6.07 -34.25
C TYR A 120 5.84 -5.64 -32.83
N ARG A 121 4.59 -5.34 -32.53
CA ARG A 121 4.13 -5.09 -31.15
C ARG A 121 4.44 -6.28 -30.24
N ASN A 122 4.15 -7.49 -30.69
CA ASN A 122 4.43 -8.71 -29.95
C ASN A 122 5.93 -8.98 -29.80
N ALA A 123 6.73 -8.73 -30.82
CA ALA A 123 8.19 -8.81 -30.75
C ALA A 123 8.77 -7.82 -29.74
N LEU A 124 8.28 -6.58 -29.72
CA LEU A 124 8.64 -5.57 -28.72
C LEU A 124 8.32 -6.05 -27.29
N THR A 125 7.11 -6.57 -27.10
CA THR A 125 6.67 -7.05 -25.78
C THR A 125 7.54 -8.23 -25.31
N LEU A 126 7.84 -9.18 -26.18
CA LEU A 126 8.75 -10.30 -25.91
C LEU A 126 10.14 -9.82 -25.46
N THR A 127 10.76 -8.92 -26.19
CA THR A 127 12.11 -8.42 -25.89
C THR A 127 12.13 -7.69 -24.55
N GLN A 128 11.14 -6.85 -24.27
CA GLN A 128 11.08 -6.08 -23.02
C GLN A 128 10.77 -6.96 -21.80
N ILE A 129 9.87 -7.95 -21.89
CA ILE A 129 9.61 -8.89 -20.80
C ILE A 129 10.82 -9.79 -20.53
N THR A 130 11.53 -10.22 -21.58
CA THR A 130 12.79 -10.96 -21.43
C THR A 130 13.83 -10.12 -20.68
N THR A 131 14.00 -8.86 -21.07
CA THR A 131 14.89 -7.90 -20.39
C THR A 131 14.49 -7.74 -18.92
N ALA A 132 13.19 -7.61 -18.62
CA ALA A 132 12.69 -7.53 -17.26
C ALA A 132 13.04 -8.77 -16.43
N ALA A 133 12.88 -9.97 -16.99
CA ALA A 133 13.21 -11.23 -16.32
C ALA A 133 14.71 -11.34 -16.01
N LEU A 134 15.57 -10.96 -16.95
CA LEU A 134 17.02 -10.92 -16.78
C LEU A 134 17.42 -9.89 -15.70
N VAL A 135 16.91 -8.66 -15.76
CA VAL A 135 17.18 -7.63 -14.74
C VAL A 135 16.72 -8.10 -13.35
N SER A 136 15.58 -8.78 -13.26
CA SER A 136 15.10 -9.34 -11.99
C SER A 136 16.03 -10.42 -11.42
N ARG A 137 16.63 -11.25 -12.28
CA ARG A 137 17.54 -12.34 -11.88
C ARG A 137 18.91 -11.82 -11.43
N PHE A 138 19.45 -10.86 -12.18
CA PHE A 138 20.80 -10.31 -11.93
C PHE A 138 20.83 -9.11 -11.00
N ARG A 139 19.72 -8.81 -10.31
CA ARG A 139 19.59 -7.66 -9.38
C ARG A 139 20.67 -7.57 -8.30
N SER A 140 21.25 -8.70 -7.87
CA SER A 140 22.31 -8.74 -6.86
C SER A 140 23.72 -8.51 -7.44
N HIS A 141 23.86 -8.38 -8.74
CA HIS A 141 25.16 -8.18 -9.38
C HIS A 141 25.61 -6.71 -9.24
N ARG A 142 26.91 -6.48 -8.96
CA ARG A 142 27.49 -5.11 -8.78
C ARG A 142 27.25 -4.19 -9.97
N LEU A 143 27.09 -4.74 -11.18
CA LEU A 143 26.78 -3.97 -12.40
C LEU A 143 25.41 -3.28 -12.41
N LEU A 144 24.47 -3.71 -11.54
CA LEU A 144 23.13 -3.14 -11.40
C LEU A 144 22.99 -2.26 -10.16
N ALA A 145 24.12 -1.93 -9.48
CA ALA A 145 24.12 -1.05 -8.32
C ALA A 145 23.89 0.41 -8.75
N SER A 146 23.26 1.14 -7.88
CA SER A 146 22.73 2.51 -7.84
C SER A 146 22.84 3.49 -9.04
N HIS A 147 23.89 3.49 -9.84
CA HIS A 147 24.06 4.42 -10.96
C HIS A 147 23.47 3.95 -12.29
N ASN A 148 23.21 2.65 -12.44
CA ASN A 148 22.78 2.06 -13.71
C ASN A 148 21.27 2.15 -13.96
N HIS A 149 20.47 2.67 -13.03
CA HIS A 149 19.02 2.88 -13.23
C HIS A 149 18.72 3.78 -14.43
N ILE A 150 19.49 4.87 -14.56
CA ILE A 150 19.34 5.84 -15.66
C ILE A 150 19.70 5.19 -16.99
N ILE A 151 20.81 4.43 -17.04
CA ILE A 151 21.29 3.77 -18.25
C ILE A 151 20.27 2.72 -18.73
N ILE A 152 19.75 1.87 -17.81
CA ILE A 152 18.77 0.85 -18.17
C ILE A 152 17.45 1.48 -18.61
N THR A 153 17.01 2.54 -17.93
CA THR A 153 15.80 3.28 -18.32
C THR A 153 15.96 3.86 -19.72
N PHE A 154 17.08 4.52 -19.97
CA PHE A 154 17.37 5.10 -21.27
C PHE A 154 17.48 4.05 -22.36
N ALA A 155 18.16 2.93 -22.10
CA ALA A 155 18.28 1.81 -23.06
C ALA A 155 16.90 1.18 -23.40
N CYS A 156 16.03 1.00 -22.42
CA CYS A 156 14.68 0.47 -22.66
C CYS A 156 13.82 1.44 -23.47
N ILE A 157 13.89 2.74 -23.16
CA ILE A 157 13.16 3.78 -23.90
C ILE A 157 13.69 3.89 -25.33
N SER A 158 15.01 3.95 -25.53
CA SER A 158 15.63 4.05 -26.85
C SER A 158 15.34 2.81 -27.72
N LEU A 159 15.38 1.61 -27.14
CA LEU A 159 14.99 0.38 -27.83
C LEU A 159 13.53 0.40 -28.26
N THR A 160 12.63 0.85 -27.38
CA THR A 160 11.21 0.98 -27.70
C THR A 160 10.99 1.96 -28.84
N LEU A 161 11.62 3.13 -28.75
CA LEU A 161 11.54 4.16 -29.78
C LEU A 161 12.10 3.69 -31.11
N ALA A 162 13.27 3.03 -31.11
CA ALA A 162 13.90 2.49 -32.31
C ALA A 162 13.01 1.47 -33.01
N ILE A 163 12.39 0.54 -32.28
CA ILE A 163 11.46 -0.45 -32.85
C ILE A 163 10.24 0.25 -33.45
N VAL A 164 9.65 1.24 -32.74
CA VAL A 164 8.49 2.01 -33.23
C VAL A 164 8.84 2.74 -34.55
N LEU A 165 10.02 3.36 -34.63
CA LEU A 165 10.48 4.06 -35.84
C LEU A 165 10.74 3.10 -37.00
N ILE A 166 11.44 1.97 -36.75
CA ILE A 166 11.71 0.95 -37.78
C ILE A 166 10.40 0.44 -38.39
N VAL A 167 9.39 0.18 -37.55
CA VAL A 167 8.07 -0.29 -38.00
C VAL A 167 7.35 0.77 -38.82
N GLY A 168 7.42 2.05 -38.39
CA GLY A 168 6.79 3.17 -39.11
C GLY A 168 7.34 3.35 -40.53
N PHE A 169 8.64 3.04 -40.73
CA PHE A 169 9.31 3.22 -42.04
C PHE A 169 9.44 1.94 -42.85
N SER A 170 9.11 0.75 -42.32
CA SER A 170 9.27 -0.51 -43.08
C SER A 170 8.11 -0.71 -44.05
N SER A 171 8.41 -1.18 -45.27
CA SER A 171 7.44 -1.44 -46.32
C SER A 171 7.28 -2.94 -46.64
N MET A 172 7.46 -3.81 -45.66
CA MET A 172 7.34 -5.26 -45.87
C MET A 172 5.90 -5.69 -46.19
N HIS A 173 5.73 -6.40 -47.30
CA HIS A 173 4.48 -7.11 -47.65
C HIS A 173 4.50 -8.52 -47.04
N LEU A 174 3.47 -8.86 -46.29
CA LEU A 174 3.28 -10.17 -45.69
C LEU A 174 2.30 -10.99 -46.52
N TYR A 175 2.78 -12.09 -47.14
CA TYR A 175 1.94 -13.06 -47.82
C TYR A 175 1.41 -14.10 -46.82
N GLU A 176 0.30 -14.76 -47.15
CA GLU A 176 -0.35 -15.73 -46.25
C GLU A 176 0.59 -16.80 -45.68
N PRO A 177 1.48 -17.43 -46.50
CA PRO A 177 2.46 -18.39 -45.97
C PRO A 177 3.43 -17.78 -44.96
N THR A 178 3.82 -16.49 -45.15
CA THR A 178 4.73 -15.79 -44.23
C THR A 178 4.03 -15.42 -42.93
N ILE A 179 2.74 -15.13 -42.96
CA ILE A 179 1.92 -14.86 -41.75
C ILE A 179 1.83 -16.12 -40.88
N ARG A 180 1.55 -17.28 -41.51
CA ARG A 180 1.47 -18.56 -40.80
C ARG A 180 2.83 -18.96 -40.21
N LEU A 181 3.92 -18.78 -40.96
CA LEU A 181 5.27 -18.98 -40.45
C LEU A 181 5.59 -18.04 -39.27
N ALA A 182 5.28 -16.73 -39.38
CA ALA A 182 5.49 -15.77 -38.35
C ALA A 182 4.67 -16.11 -37.08
N SER A 183 3.43 -16.54 -37.23
CA SER A 183 2.59 -16.99 -36.09
C SER A 183 3.19 -18.20 -35.37
N ASN A 184 3.71 -19.21 -36.13
CA ASN A 184 4.40 -20.34 -35.53
C ASN A 184 5.65 -19.92 -34.76
N ILE A 185 6.47 -19.03 -35.33
CA ILE A 185 7.65 -18.49 -34.65
C ILE A 185 7.23 -17.78 -33.35
N MET A 186 6.15 -17.00 -33.36
CA MET A 186 5.64 -16.33 -32.16
C MET A 186 5.17 -17.32 -31.09
N VAL A 187 4.50 -18.41 -31.44
CA VAL A 187 4.13 -19.47 -30.49
C VAL A 187 5.38 -20.01 -29.78
N TYR A 188 6.43 -20.35 -30.52
CA TYR A 188 7.68 -20.85 -29.93
C TYR A 188 8.35 -19.81 -29.04
N MET A 189 8.41 -18.56 -29.47
CA MET A 189 9.01 -17.47 -28.68
C MET A 189 8.26 -17.17 -27.38
N TRP A 190 6.93 -17.12 -27.43
CA TRP A 190 6.10 -16.93 -26.23
C TRP A 190 6.18 -18.12 -25.29
N THR A 191 6.23 -19.33 -25.80
CA THR A 191 6.41 -20.56 -25.02
C THR A 191 7.78 -20.59 -24.33
N LEU A 192 8.84 -20.23 -25.06
CA LEU A 192 10.19 -20.12 -24.50
C LEU A 192 10.23 -19.05 -23.39
N LEU A 193 9.63 -17.88 -23.64
CA LEU A 193 9.54 -16.81 -22.64
C LEU A 193 8.75 -17.24 -21.39
N PHE A 194 7.65 -17.97 -21.57
CA PHE A 194 6.84 -18.50 -20.47
C PHE A 194 7.68 -19.41 -19.55
N PHE A 195 8.37 -20.40 -20.10
CA PHE A 195 9.20 -21.32 -19.31
C PHE A 195 10.43 -20.63 -18.71
N THR A 196 11.10 -19.73 -19.45
CA THR A 196 12.25 -19.00 -18.94
C THR A 196 11.87 -18.04 -17.81
N THR A 197 10.75 -17.33 -17.91
CA THR A 197 10.29 -16.47 -16.83
C THR A 197 9.94 -17.27 -15.58
N ILE A 198 9.28 -18.43 -15.69
CA ILE A 198 9.03 -19.34 -14.55
C ILE A 198 10.35 -19.81 -13.93
N ALA A 199 11.29 -20.26 -14.73
CA ALA A 199 12.61 -20.75 -14.26
C ALA A 199 13.39 -19.67 -13.51
N LEU A 200 13.38 -18.42 -14.01
CA LEU A 200 14.11 -17.29 -13.42
C LEU A 200 13.45 -16.74 -12.16
N THR A 201 12.12 -16.71 -12.09
CA THR A 201 11.38 -15.99 -11.03
C THR A 201 10.63 -16.89 -10.06
N ARG A 202 10.42 -18.20 -10.40
CA ARG A 202 9.93 -19.27 -9.51
C ARG A 202 8.66 -18.90 -8.70
N PHE A 203 7.63 -18.34 -9.31
CA PHE A 203 6.37 -17.94 -8.65
C PHE A 203 6.56 -17.06 -7.40
N ARG A 204 7.61 -16.26 -7.32
CA ARG A 204 7.98 -15.52 -6.11
C ARG A 204 6.96 -14.48 -5.66
N ASN A 205 6.19 -13.92 -6.58
CA ASN A 205 5.16 -12.94 -6.26
C ASN A 205 4.05 -12.90 -7.32
N ILE A 206 2.91 -12.33 -6.94
CA ILE A 206 1.71 -12.20 -7.79
C ILE A 206 1.99 -11.43 -9.09
N PHE A 207 2.92 -10.48 -9.09
CA PHE A 207 3.29 -9.73 -10.30
C PHE A 207 3.81 -10.66 -11.40
N TRP A 208 4.78 -11.55 -11.08
CA TRP A 208 5.30 -12.50 -12.04
C TRP A 208 4.26 -13.54 -12.47
N THR A 209 3.36 -13.93 -11.56
CA THR A 209 2.21 -14.76 -11.90
C THR A 209 1.33 -14.11 -12.97
N GLY A 210 1.12 -12.78 -12.88
CA GLY A 210 0.45 -12.02 -13.94
C GLY A 210 1.20 -12.07 -15.28
N ILE A 211 2.52 -11.94 -15.27
CA ILE A 211 3.33 -12.05 -16.50
C ILE A 211 3.24 -13.46 -17.11
N TYR A 212 3.27 -14.54 -16.30
CA TYR A 212 3.06 -15.90 -16.83
C TYR A 212 1.69 -16.06 -17.47
N PHE A 213 0.65 -15.54 -16.82
CA PHE A 213 -0.70 -15.53 -17.36
C PHE A 213 -0.76 -14.78 -18.71
N TYR A 214 -0.12 -13.61 -18.78
CA TYR A 214 -0.03 -12.84 -20.01
C TYR A 214 0.67 -13.61 -21.13
N CYS A 215 1.82 -14.25 -20.85
CA CYS A 215 2.50 -15.12 -21.81
C CYS A 215 1.59 -16.26 -22.29
N PHE A 216 0.87 -16.91 -21.38
CA PHE A 216 -0.05 -17.99 -21.69
C PHE A 216 -1.18 -17.55 -22.64
N VAL A 217 -1.77 -16.37 -22.41
CA VAL A 217 -2.79 -15.80 -23.30
C VAL A 217 -2.26 -15.63 -24.72
N TYR A 218 -1.02 -15.14 -24.87
CA TYR A 218 -0.43 -14.96 -26.18
C TYR A 218 -0.05 -16.27 -26.86
N ILE A 219 0.37 -17.28 -26.12
CA ILE A 219 0.55 -18.64 -26.66
C ILE A 219 -0.77 -19.14 -27.26
N LEU A 220 -1.88 -19.02 -26.52
CA LEU A 220 -3.21 -19.42 -27.00
C LEU A 220 -3.63 -18.62 -28.25
N THR A 221 -3.45 -17.30 -28.22
CA THR A 221 -3.83 -16.41 -29.33
C THR A 221 -3.08 -16.76 -30.60
N PHE A 222 -1.76 -16.93 -30.52
CA PHE A 222 -0.96 -17.30 -31.71
C PHE A 222 -1.19 -18.74 -32.14
N SER A 223 -1.37 -19.70 -31.24
CA SER A 223 -1.75 -21.07 -31.59
C SER A 223 -3.08 -21.11 -32.34
N PHE A 224 -4.04 -20.29 -31.94
CA PHE A 224 -5.29 -20.13 -32.66
C PHE A 224 -5.06 -19.57 -34.08
N LEU A 225 -4.23 -18.52 -34.22
CA LEU A 225 -3.91 -17.94 -35.53
C LEU A 225 -3.15 -18.88 -36.47
N THR A 226 -2.43 -19.89 -35.96
CA THR A 226 -1.74 -20.89 -36.79
C THR A 226 -2.69 -21.93 -37.42
N THR A 227 -3.79 -22.22 -36.71
CA THR A 227 -4.75 -23.28 -37.10
C THR A 227 -5.96 -22.77 -37.86
N ALA A 228 -6.32 -21.49 -37.66
CA ALA A 228 -7.49 -20.88 -38.27
C ALA A 228 -7.20 -20.28 -39.64
N ASP A 229 -8.27 -20.03 -40.40
CA ASP A 229 -8.15 -19.30 -41.66
C ASP A 229 -7.86 -17.82 -41.37
N VAL A 230 -6.63 -17.40 -41.65
CA VAL A 230 -6.11 -16.05 -41.36
C VAL A 230 -6.76 -14.99 -42.27
N ALA A 231 -7.28 -15.37 -43.42
CA ALA A 231 -8.02 -14.47 -44.34
C ALA A 231 -9.43 -14.14 -43.82
N SER A 232 -9.95 -14.95 -42.89
CA SER A 232 -11.28 -14.74 -42.33
C SER A 232 -11.28 -13.64 -41.29
N GLU A 233 -12.16 -12.65 -41.45
CA GLU A 233 -12.38 -11.60 -40.45
C GLU A 233 -12.76 -12.18 -39.08
N ASN A 234 -13.54 -13.23 -39.02
CA ASN A 234 -13.97 -13.91 -37.80
C ASN A 234 -12.78 -14.42 -36.97
N THR A 235 -11.69 -14.85 -37.61
CA THR A 235 -10.47 -15.27 -36.93
C THR A 235 -9.84 -14.12 -36.16
N TRP A 236 -9.79 -12.93 -36.74
CA TRP A 236 -9.22 -11.74 -36.07
C TRP A 236 -10.10 -11.21 -34.94
N TYR A 237 -11.43 -11.30 -35.07
CA TYR A 237 -12.34 -10.98 -33.98
C TYR A 237 -12.11 -11.89 -32.76
N LYS A 238 -11.98 -13.21 -32.97
CA LYS A 238 -11.72 -14.17 -31.90
C LYS A 238 -10.35 -13.96 -31.26
N ALA A 239 -9.31 -13.73 -32.07
CA ALA A 239 -7.98 -13.42 -31.58
C ALA A 239 -7.98 -12.13 -30.73
N ARG A 240 -8.67 -11.09 -31.21
CA ARG A 240 -8.81 -9.84 -30.48
C ARG A 240 -9.60 -10.01 -29.17
N LEU A 241 -10.62 -10.85 -29.19
CA LEU A 241 -11.38 -11.18 -27.98
C LEU A 241 -10.48 -11.85 -26.91
N PHE A 242 -9.69 -12.86 -27.31
CA PHE A 242 -8.75 -13.55 -26.40
C PHE A 242 -7.78 -12.54 -25.77
N GLU A 243 -7.24 -11.65 -26.58
CA GLU A 243 -6.33 -10.60 -26.13
C GLU A 243 -7.01 -9.63 -25.16
N THR A 244 -8.26 -9.20 -25.46
CA THR A 244 -9.04 -8.28 -24.62
C THR A 244 -9.33 -8.90 -23.26
N LEU A 245 -9.85 -10.13 -23.24
CA LEU A 245 -10.18 -10.85 -22.00
C LEU A 245 -8.93 -11.16 -21.19
N GLY A 246 -7.86 -11.57 -21.85
CA GLY A 246 -6.59 -11.83 -21.19
C GLY A 246 -5.98 -10.56 -20.57
N THR A 247 -6.07 -9.44 -21.27
CA THR A 247 -5.59 -8.15 -20.76
C THR A 247 -6.44 -7.65 -19.61
N LEU A 248 -7.76 -7.86 -19.65
CA LEU A 248 -8.67 -7.55 -18.54
C LEU A 248 -8.31 -8.33 -17.27
N ILE A 249 -8.10 -9.63 -17.39
CA ILE A 249 -7.68 -10.45 -16.24
C ILE A 249 -6.30 -10.00 -15.75
N PHE A 250 -5.38 -9.71 -16.66
CA PHE A 250 -4.04 -9.24 -16.30
C PHE A 250 -4.05 -7.92 -15.53
N ILE A 251 -4.89 -6.93 -15.92
CA ILE A 251 -5.00 -5.67 -15.18
C ILE A 251 -5.61 -5.88 -13.79
N ILE A 252 -6.58 -6.79 -13.65
CA ILE A 252 -7.13 -7.18 -12.36
C ILE A 252 -6.03 -7.76 -11.45
N ILE A 253 -5.18 -8.65 -12.00
CA ILE A 253 -4.06 -9.23 -11.25
C ILE A 253 -3.08 -8.14 -10.77
N ILE A 254 -2.74 -7.19 -11.64
CA ILE A 254 -1.85 -6.06 -11.28
C ILE A 254 -2.49 -5.19 -10.22
N PHE A 255 -3.78 -4.86 -10.36
CA PHE A 255 -4.53 -4.06 -9.40
C PHE A 255 -4.59 -4.72 -8.02
N LEU A 256 -4.94 -6.02 -7.95
CA LEU A 256 -4.95 -6.79 -6.70
C LEU A 256 -3.57 -6.82 -6.03
N ASN A 257 -2.50 -6.95 -6.83
CA ASN A 257 -1.13 -6.88 -6.30
C ASN A 257 -0.78 -5.49 -5.74
N ALA A 258 -1.16 -4.42 -6.44
CA ALA A 258 -0.95 -3.04 -5.98
C ALA A 258 -1.75 -2.75 -4.70
N PHE A 259 -3.01 -3.16 -4.65
CA PHE A 259 -3.88 -3.01 -3.48
C PHE A 259 -3.33 -3.73 -2.24
N LYS A 260 -2.87 -4.98 -2.41
CA LYS A 260 -2.24 -5.73 -1.33
C LYS A 260 -0.99 -5.04 -0.79
N LEU A 261 -0.15 -4.50 -1.67
CA LEU A 261 1.05 -3.76 -1.26
C LEU A 261 0.71 -2.46 -0.54
N TYR A 262 -0.33 -1.76 -0.99
CA TYR A 262 -0.85 -0.57 -0.33
C TYR A 262 -1.31 -0.90 1.11
N GLN A 263 -2.13 -1.94 1.29
CA GLN A 263 -2.58 -2.36 2.62
C GLN A 263 -1.41 -2.70 3.55
N LEU A 264 -0.41 -3.45 3.04
CA LEU A 264 0.79 -3.79 3.83
C LEU A 264 1.59 -2.55 4.23
N SER A 265 1.70 -1.56 3.34
CA SER A 265 2.38 -0.29 3.63
C SER A 265 1.61 0.54 4.66
N ASN A 266 0.29 0.63 4.49
CA ASN A 266 -0.56 1.37 5.43
C ASN A 266 -0.54 0.78 6.84
N ASN A 267 -0.61 -0.55 6.95
CA ASN A 267 -0.50 -1.23 8.25
C ASN A 267 0.87 -1.02 8.91
N LYS A 268 1.95 -1.01 8.12
CA LYS A 268 3.29 -0.69 8.65
C LYS A 268 3.38 0.75 9.13
N TYR A 269 2.80 1.69 8.38
CA TYR A 269 2.76 3.10 8.76
C TYR A 269 1.98 3.28 10.06
N GLU A 270 0.79 2.68 10.17
CA GLU A 270 -0.05 2.76 11.37
C GLU A 270 0.67 2.17 12.58
N ASN A 271 1.28 0.99 12.45
CA ASN A 271 2.05 0.37 13.53
C ASN A 271 3.26 1.25 13.94
N ALA A 272 3.97 1.83 12.98
CA ALA A 272 5.08 2.73 13.26
C ALA A 272 4.60 4.02 13.97
N TYR A 273 3.46 4.56 13.55
CA TYR A 273 2.82 5.70 14.20
C TYR A 273 2.42 5.37 15.63
N GLN A 274 1.70 4.27 15.87
CA GLN A 274 1.29 3.85 17.21
C GLN A 274 2.51 3.64 18.12
N ASN A 275 3.57 3.01 17.65
CA ASN A 275 4.81 2.85 18.39
C ASN A 275 5.51 4.19 18.68
N SER A 276 5.35 5.18 17.82
CA SER A 276 5.94 6.53 18.00
C SER A 276 5.21 7.38 19.03
N ILE A 277 3.92 7.11 19.29
CA ILE A 277 3.09 7.89 20.22
C ILE A 277 2.84 7.21 21.56
N ARG A 278 3.27 5.96 21.73
CA ARG A 278 3.10 5.19 22.96
C ARG A 278 4.40 5.07 23.74
N ASP A 279 4.27 4.97 25.07
CA ASP A 279 5.38 4.56 25.95
C ASP A 279 5.53 3.04 25.92
N TYR A 280 6.75 2.55 25.78
CA TYR A 280 7.03 1.12 25.59
C TYR A 280 6.68 0.25 26.81
N LEU A 281 6.85 0.80 28.04
CA LEU A 281 6.63 0.09 29.28
C LEU A 281 5.15 0.01 29.67
N THR A 282 4.43 1.13 29.52
CA THR A 282 3.06 1.28 30.00
C THR A 282 1.99 1.19 28.93
N GLN A 283 2.37 1.32 27.67
CA GLN A 283 1.47 1.43 26.51
C GLN A 283 0.52 2.65 26.59
N LEU A 284 0.66 3.52 27.56
CA LEU A 284 0.02 4.84 27.59
C LEU A 284 0.59 5.73 26.48
N TYR A 285 -0.03 6.86 26.24
CA TYR A 285 0.58 7.86 25.37
C TYR A 285 1.92 8.33 25.96
N ASN A 286 2.86 8.66 25.08
CA ASN A 286 4.12 9.22 25.52
C ASN A 286 4.06 10.76 25.66
N ARG A 287 5.12 11.34 26.21
CA ARG A 287 5.28 12.78 26.40
C ARG A 287 4.99 13.58 25.12
N ARG A 288 5.51 13.14 23.98
CA ARG A 288 5.32 13.84 22.70
C ARG A 288 3.86 13.94 22.30
N TYR A 289 3.12 12.85 22.41
CA TYR A 289 1.71 12.82 22.06
C TYR A 289 0.88 13.71 23.01
N PHE A 290 1.20 13.71 24.32
CA PHE A 290 0.52 14.53 25.31
C PHE A 290 0.57 16.02 24.90
N TYR A 291 1.75 16.54 24.57
CA TYR A 291 1.87 17.95 24.16
C TYR A 291 1.13 18.24 22.85
N LEU A 292 1.21 17.36 21.85
CA LEU A 292 0.45 17.53 20.61
C LEU A 292 -1.06 17.54 20.85
N ALA A 293 -1.55 16.71 21.76
CA ALA A 293 -2.95 16.64 22.11
C ALA A 293 -3.38 17.87 22.92
N LEU A 294 -2.55 18.34 23.84
CA LEU A 294 -2.76 19.55 24.61
C LEU A 294 -2.95 20.75 23.68
N THR A 295 -2.01 21.01 22.76
CA THR A 295 -2.11 22.07 21.75
C THR A 295 -3.44 22.01 20.99
N LYS A 296 -3.83 20.81 20.53
CA LYS A 296 -5.09 20.62 19.80
C LYS A 296 -6.34 20.86 20.65
N LYS A 297 -6.33 20.46 21.95
CA LYS A 297 -7.48 20.62 22.84
C LYS A 297 -7.60 22.06 23.34
N MET A 298 -6.49 22.77 23.57
CA MET A 298 -6.47 24.19 23.93
C MET A 298 -7.20 25.08 22.92
N GLN A 299 -7.12 24.78 21.64
CA GLN A 299 -7.84 25.52 20.59
C GLN A 299 -9.37 25.45 20.69
N ARG A 300 -9.91 24.53 21.49
CA ARG A 300 -11.36 24.33 21.67
C ARG A 300 -11.87 24.76 23.05
N VAL A 301 -10.99 25.29 23.87
CA VAL A 301 -11.34 25.73 25.23
C VAL A 301 -12.34 26.88 25.18
N SER A 302 -13.36 26.79 26.00
CA SER A 302 -14.35 27.85 26.27
C SER A 302 -14.99 27.60 27.62
N VAL A 303 -15.81 28.55 28.10
CA VAL A 303 -16.57 28.40 29.35
C VAL A 303 -17.46 27.13 29.36
N GLN A 304 -18.02 26.75 28.17
CA GLN A 304 -18.82 25.54 28.03
C GLN A 304 -17.98 24.29 27.80
N LYS A 305 -16.71 24.46 27.44
CA LYS A 305 -15.76 23.36 27.16
C LYS A 305 -14.46 23.59 27.90
N PRO A 306 -14.48 23.47 29.23
CA PRO A 306 -13.30 23.61 30.06
C PRO A 306 -12.28 22.51 29.76
N LEU A 307 -11.01 22.77 30.03
CA LEU A 307 -9.95 21.79 29.92
C LEU A 307 -9.22 21.69 31.23
N SER A 308 -9.14 20.47 31.78
CA SER A 308 -8.38 20.17 32.98
C SER A 308 -7.15 19.33 32.68
N ILE A 309 -6.05 19.64 33.36
CA ILE A 309 -4.80 18.87 33.35
C ILE A 309 -4.53 18.36 34.76
N LEU A 310 -4.22 17.07 34.86
CA LEU A 310 -3.66 16.45 36.04
C LEU A 310 -2.21 16.06 35.78
N LEU A 311 -1.29 16.49 36.64
CA LEU A 311 0.06 15.99 36.69
C LEU A 311 0.20 15.07 37.92
N CYS A 312 0.68 13.87 37.71
CA CYS A 312 0.77 12.83 38.71
C CYS A 312 2.22 12.34 38.84
N ASP A 313 2.64 12.05 40.07
CA ASP A 313 3.98 11.54 40.36
C ASP A 313 3.87 10.47 41.45
N ILE A 314 4.59 9.35 41.24
CA ILE A 314 4.61 8.22 42.18
C ILE A 314 5.42 8.61 43.42
N ASP A 315 4.78 8.62 44.58
CA ASP A 315 5.43 8.99 45.81
C ASP A 315 6.54 8.03 46.21
N HIS A 316 7.71 8.57 46.54
CA HIS A 316 8.88 7.81 47.02
C HIS A 316 9.34 6.73 46.03
N PHE A 317 9.15 6.89 44.70
CA PHE A 317 9.49 5.88 43.69
C PHE A 317 10.98 5.47 43.72
N LYS A 318 11.88 6.42 43.96
CA LYS A 318 13.30 6.11 44.11
C LYS A 318 13.56 5.10 45.24
N ARG A 319 12.87 5.25 46.40
CA ARG A 319 12.99 4.32 47.54
C ARG A 319 12.55 2.89 47.16
N ILE A 320 11.50 2.78 46.34
CA ILE A 320 11.02 1.48 45.81
C ILE A 320 12.11 0.84 44.94
N ASN A 321 12.71 1.59 44.03
CA ASN A 321 13.80 1.10 43.20
C ASN A 321 15.04 0.69 44.03
N ASP A 322 15.44 1.53 44.99
CA ASP A 322 16.62 1.28 45.82
C ASP A 322 16.43 0.03 46.70
N LYS A 323 15.21 -0.25 47.16
CA LYS A 323 14.88 -1.35 48.04
C LYS A 323 14.61 -2.68 47.33
N TYR A 324 13.89 -2.64 46.19
CA TYR A 324 13.37 -3.84 45.52
C TYR A 324 13.89 -4.02 44.09
N GLY A 325 14.72 -3.10 43.62
CA GLY A 325 15.30 -3.11 42.28
C GLY A 325 14.40 -2.53 41.20
N HIS A 326 14.98 -2.19 40.04
CA HIS A 326 14.31 -1.56 38.93
C HIS A 326 13.14 -2.39 38.34
N PHE A 327 13.25 -3.73 38.39
CA PHE A 327 12.16 -4.60 37.90
C PHE A 327 10.87 -4.38 38.72
N GLN A 328 10.97 -4.22 40.02
CA GLN A 328 9.81 -3.89 40.86
C GLN A 328 9.29 -2.49 40.61
N GLY A 329 10.20 -1.53 40.37
CA GLY A 329 9.82 -0.18 39.93
C GLY A 329 9.01 -0.20 38.63
N ASP A 330 9.43 -0.97 37.65
CA ASP A 330 8.71 -1.13 36.39
C ASP A 330 7.30 -1.71 36.59
N LEU A 331 7.13 -2.68 37.49
CA LEU A 331 5.82 -3.22 37.84
C LEU A 331 4.93 -2.18 38.53
N VAL A 332 5.50 -1.33 39.39
CA VAL A 332 4.77 -0.21 40.00
C VAL A 332 4.30 0.80 38.97
N ILE A 333 5.16 1.16 38.00
CA ILE A 333 4.81 2.06 36.90
C ILE A 333 3.67 1.47 36.06
N GLN A 334 3.75 0.19 35.72
CA GLN A 334 2.72 -0.51 34.96
C GLN A 334 1.38 -0.57 35.72
N TYR A 335 1.45 -0.83 37.01
CA TYR A 335 0.27 -0.83 37.88
C TYR A 335 -0.42 0.54 37.90
N VAL A 336 0.34 1.63 38.17
CA VAL A 336 -0.19 2.99 38.17
C VAL A 336 -0.78 3.35 36.81
N ALA A 337 -0.08 3.04 35.73
CA ALA A 337 -0.54 3.27 34.37
C ALA A 337 -1.89 2.58 34.09
N TRP A 338 -2.03 1.33 34.53
CA TRP A 338 -3.27 0.58 34.39
C TRP A 338 -4.43 1.24 35.17
N VAL A 339 -4.20 1.61 36.44
CA VAL A 339 -5.21 2.29 37.27
C VAL A 339 -5.63 3.63 36.63
N LEU A 340 -4.65 4.43 36.19
CA LEU A 340 -4.94 5.70 35.52
C LEU A 340 -5.83 5.50 34.29
N GLN A 341 -5.54 4.51 33.46
CA GLN A 341 -6.30 4.20 32.25
C GLN A 341 -7.71 3.69 32.56
N ASP A 342 -7.90 2.92 33.63
CA ASP A 342 -9.19 2.36 34.04
C ASP A 342 -10.12 3.43 34.62
N GLN A 343 -9.57 4.45 35.28
CA GLN A 343 -10.35 5.48 35.97
C GLN A 343 -10.76 6.66 35.09
N VAL A 344 -10.43 6.67 33.79
CA VAL A 344 -10.75 7.75 32.87
C VAL A 344 -11.64 7.30 31.72
N ARG A 345 -12.24 8.26 31.03
CA ARG A 345 -13.09 8.03 29.86
C ARG A 345 -12.23 7.77 28.62
N ARG A 346 -12.85 7.23 27.58
CA ARG A 346 -12.18 6.98 26.28
C ARG A 346 -11.61 8.23 25.60
N ASP A 347 -12.24 9.38 25.81
CA ASP A 347 -11.85 10.66 25.21
C ASP A 347 -10.79 11.42 26.02
N ASP A 348 -10.54 10.96 27.26
CA ASP A 348 -9.47 11.47 28.10
C ASP A 348 -8.14 10.91 27.62
N ILE A 349 -7.07 11.66 27.84
CA ILE A 349 -5.73 11.28 27.42
C ILE A 349 -4.89 11.02 28.66
N VAL A 350 -4.34 9.83 28.76
CA VAL A 350 -3.38 9.45 29.80
C VAL A 350 -2.03 9.22 29.17
N ALA A 351 -1.01 9.89 29.67
CA ALA A 351 0.34 9.81 29.15
C ALA A 351 1.38 9.60 30.26
N ARG A 352 2.45 8.90 29.94
CA ARG A 352 3.66 8.91 30.76
C ARG A 352 4.62 9.97 30.25
N THR A 353 4.93 10.97 31.05
CA THR A 353 5.72 12.15 30.67
C THR A 353 7.16 12.09 31.13
N GLY A 354 7.47 11.24 32.12
CA GLY A 354 8.79 11.06 32.69
C GLY A 354 9.00 9.63 33.22
N GLY A 355 10.02 9.43 34.04
CA GLY A 355 10.32 8.14 34.66
C GLY A 355 9.15 7.62 35.51
N GLU A 356 8.71 8.42 36.47
CA GLU A 356 7.65 8.13 37.43
C GLU A 356 6.48 9.12 37.32
N GLU A 357 6.51 9.96 36.28
CA GLU A 357 5.56 11.06 36.06
C GLU A 357 4.53 10.68 35.01
N PHE A 358 3.27 11.02 35.29
CA PHE A 358 2.15 10.86 34.39
C PHE A 358 1.39 12.17 34.22
N ALA A 359 0.74 12.33 33.09
CA ALA A 359 -0.13 13.48 32.83
C ALA A 359 -1.45 13.00 32.22
N LEU A 360 -2.53 13.60 32.70
CA LEU A 360 -3.87 13.38 32.18
C LEU A 360 -4.41 14.68 31.59
N LEU A 361 -5.13 14.54 30.48
CA LEU A 361 -5.82 15.63 29.83
C LEU A 361 -7.30 15.27 29.77
N LEU A 362 -8.12 16.07 30.46
CA LEU A 362 -9.55 15.85 30.63
C LEU A 362 -10.34 16.95 29.88
N PRO A 363 -10.70 16.72 28.61
CA PRO A 363 -11.51 17.68 27.84
C PRO A 363 -12.93 17.74 28.36
N ASP A 364 -13.54 18.93 28.28
CA ASP A 364 -14.91 19.20 28.68
C ASP A 364 -15.18 18.85 30.19
N VAL A 365 -14.14 19.01 31.03
CA VAL A 365 -14.18 18.74 32.47
C VAL A 365 -13.73 19.98 33.24
N GLY A 366 -14.63 20.52 34.04
CA GLY A 366 -14.35 21.66 34.91
C GLY A 366 -13.63 21.24 36.19
N GLN A 367 -13.17 22.26 36.99
CA GLN A 367 -12.30 22.05 38.15
C GLN A 367 -12.89 21.10 39.20
N GLN A 368 -14.16 21.27 39.56
CA GLN A 368 -14.79 20.41 40.57
C GLN A 368 -14.86 18.96 40.18
N GLN A 369 -15.26 18.69 38.92
CA GLN A 369 -15.34 17.34 38.38
C GLN A 369 -13.94 16.71 38.21
N ALA A 370 -12.95 17.50 37.77
CA ALA A 370 -11.57 17.05 37.66
C ALA A 370 -10.99 16.68 39.03
N GLN A 371 -11.33 17.41 40.08
CA GLN A 371 -10.91 17.11 41.45
C GLN A 371 -11.50 15.77 41.94
N LEU A 372 -12.78 15.49 41.64
CA LEU A 372 -13.40 14.20 41.96
C LEU A 372 -12.74 13.04 41.22
N ILE A 373 -12.39 13.25 39.94
CA ILE A 373 -11.67 12.24 39.14
C ILE A 373 -10.28 12.00 39.76
N ALA A 374 -9.55 13.06 40.06
CA ALA A 374 -8.21 12.96 40.64
C ALA A 374 -8.22 12.22 42.00
N GLU A 375 -9.19 12.53 42.88
CA GLU A 375 -9.32 11.86 44.17
C GLU A 375 -9.73 10.39 44.03
N ARG A 376 -10.61 10.06 43.07
CA ARG A 376 -10.96 8.68 42.74
C ARG A 376 -9.74 7.89 42.25
N ILE A 377 -8.92 8.47 41.39
CA ILE A 377 -7.66 7.90 40.94
C ILE A 377 -6.72 7.63 42.11
N ARG A 378 -6.51 8.64 42.97
CA ARG A 378 -5.66 8.52 44.15
C ARG A 378 -6.11 7.37 45.06
N GLN A 379 -7.40 7.27 45.35
CA GLN A 379 -7.95 6.22 46.18
C GLN A 379 -7.83 4.83 45.53
N ALA A 380 -8.07 4.73 44.21
CA ALA A 380 -7.94 3.46 43.46
C ALA A 380 -6.51 2.91 43.46
N ILE A 381 -5.50 3.78 43.51
CA ILE A 381 -4.10 3.37 43.61
C ILE A 381 -3.75 2.81 45.00
N ILE A 382 -4.32 3.41 46.06
CA ILE A 382 -4.06 2.96 47.45
C ILE A 382 -4.77 1.63 47.73
N SER A 383 -5.98 1.47 47.25
CA SER A 383 -6.84 0.31 47.53
C SER A 383 -7.09 -0.47 46.23
N PRO A 384 -6.21 -1.32 45.83
CA PRO A 384 -6.22 -1.91 44.50
C PRO A 384 -7.24 -3.03 44.31
N GLY A 385 -8.39 -3.07 44.95
CA GLY A 385 -9.48 -4.01 44.71
C GLY A 385 -9.00 -5.40 44.15
N ASP A 386 -9.74 -5.99 43.22
CA ASP A 386 -9.40 -7.26 42.54
C ASP A 386 -8.11 -7.21 41.67
N VAL A 387 -7.54 -6.04 41.47
CA VAL A 387 -6.37 -5.84 40.61
C VAL A 387 -5.07 -6.31 41.29
N SER A 388 -5.04 -6.34 42.62
CA SER A 388 -3.91 -6.87 43.38
C SER A 388 -3.58 -8.33 43.06
N SER A 389 -4.52 -9.08 42.47
CA SER A 389 -4.31 -10.45 41.98
C SER A 389 -3.41 -10.54 40.73
N ARG A 390 -3.29 -9.47 39.95
CA ARG A 390 -2.54 -9.46 38.68
C ARG A 390 -1.09 -9.00 38.82
N VAL A 391 -0.80 -8.09 39.79
CA VAL A 391 0.55 -7.55 40.02
C VAL A 391 0.87 -7.64 41.51
N LYS A 392 1.83 -8.50 41.91
CA LYS A 392 2.31 -8.57 43.29
C LYS A 392 3.19 -7.35 43.58
N LEU A 393 2.61 -6.34 44.21
CA LEU A 393 3.36 -5.22 44.77
C LEU A 393 3.88 -5.59 46.16
N HIS A 394 5.13 -5.23 46.49
CA HIS A 394 5.75 -5.55 47.78
C HIS A 394 5.37 -4.55 48.88
N GLU A 395 4.90 -3.36 48.52
CA GLU A 395 4.40 -2.36 49.45
C GLU A 395 3.30 -1.52 48.80
N SER A 396 2.53 -0.78 49.61
CA SER A 396 1.49 0.15 49.13
C SER A 396 2.11 1.31 48.36
N VAL A 397 1.52 1.64 47.21
CA VAL A 397 1.94 2.76 46.35
C VAL A 397 0.97 3.91 46.53
N THR A 398 1.48 5.11 46.60
CA THR A 398 0.69 6.35 46.61
C THR A 398 1.15 7.30 45.52
N ILE A 399 0.29 8.23 45.15
CA ILE A 399 0.61 9.26 44.15
C ILE A 399 0.22 10.65 44.69
N SER A 400 1.00 11.65 44.30
CA SER A 400 0.66 13.04 44.42
C SER A 400 0.11 13.56 43.10
N ILE A 401 -0.97 14.36 43.15
CA ILE A 401 -1.64 14.89 41.95
C ILE A 401 -1.78 16.42 42.06
N GLY A 402 -1.29 17.12 41.04
CA GLY A 402 -1.52 18.54 40.82
C GLY A 402 -2.55 18.75 39.71
N LEU A 403 -3.56 19.55 39.97
CA LEU A 403 -4.67 19.83 39.06
C LEU A 403 -4.69 21.31 38.66
N ALA A 404 -4.83 21.58 37.39
CA ALA A 404 -5.16 22.92 36.88
C ALA A 404 -6.27 22.84 35.82
N THR A 405 -7.17 23.83 35.83
CA THR A 405 -8.27 23.94 34.86
C THR A 405 -8.24 25.29 34.19
N THR A 406 -8.62 25.36 32.93
CA THR A 406 -8.87 26.61 32.23
C THR A 406 -10.19 26.58 31.47
N GLU A 407 -10.88 27.71 31.48
CA GLU A 407 -12.09 28.00 30.70
C GLU A 407 -11.85 29.18 29.75
N ASP A 408 -10.69 29.83 29.90
CA ASP A 408 -10.30 30.98 29.12
C ASP A 408 -9.52 30.56 27.85
N PRO A 409 -10.05 30.83 26.64
CA PRO A 409 -9.39 30.57 25.39
C PRO A 409 -8.04 31.28 25.21
N LYS A 410 -7.78 32.34 26.00
CA LYS A 410 -6.52 33.09 25.96
C LYS A 410 -5.41 32.48 26.81
N THR A 411 -5.74 31.52 27.66
CA THR A 411 -4.72 30.82 28.45
C THR A 411 -3.71 30.12 27.52
N VAL A 412 -2.42 30.32 27.77
CA VAL A 412 -1.36 29.68 27.04
C VAL A 412 -1.07 28.29 27.62
N GLU A 413 -0.72 27.32 26.78
CA GLU A 413 -0.42 25.93 27.18
C GLU A 413 0.60 25.84 28.31
N THR A 414 1.69 26.61 28.19
CA THR A 414 2.76 26.66 29.21
C THR A 414 2.27 27.19 30.55
N GLU A 415 1.34 28.13 30.55
CA GLU A 415 0.75 28.65 31.76
C GLU A 415 -0.11 27.61 32.47
N LEU A 416 -0.96 26.88 31.73
CA LEU A 416 -1.79 25.81 32.28
C LEU A 416 -0.95 24.68 32.86
N LEU A 417 0.13 24.29 32.17
CA LEU A 417 1.09 23.30 32.68
C LEU A 417 1.81 23.76 33.94
N ASN A 418 2.30 25.00 33.97
CA ASN A 418 2.98 25.54 35.14
C ASN A 418 2.03 25.59 36.37
N ARG A 419 0.76 25.97 36.19
CA ARG A 419 -0.24 25.91 37.25
C ARG A 419 -0.43 24.50 37.81
N ALA A 420 -0.47 23.48 36.95
CA ALA A 420 -0.58 22.08 37.36
C ALA A 420 0.69 21.59 38.07
N ASP A 421 1.87 22.00 37.61
CA ASP A 421 3.15 21.67 38.23
C ASP A 421 3.31 22.32 39.60
N ASP A 422 2.96 23.61 39.75
CA ASP A 422 2.91 24.30 41.06
C ASP A 422 1.98 23.59 42.04
N ALA A 423 0.80 23.13 41.59
CA ALA A 423 -0.12 22.36 42.40
C ALA A 423 0.46 20.98 42.79
N LEU A 424 1.13 20.28 41.89
CA LEU A 424 1.81 19.02 42.20
C LEU A 424 2.94 19.21 43.23
N TYR A 425 3.72 20.26 43.06
CA TYR A 425 4.75 20.61 44.04
C TYR A 425 4.17 20.88 45.43
N GLN A 426 3.03 21.58 45.52
CA GLN A 426 2.32 21.77 46.78
C GLN A 426 1.82 20.45 47.36
N ALA A 427 1.28 19.53 46.53
CA ALA A 427 0.88 18.20 46.98
C ALA A 427 2.05 17.42 47.61
N LYS A 428 3.21 17.46 46.98
CA LYS A 428 4.42 16.84 47.52
C LYS A 428 4.89 17.46 48.83
N LYS A 429 4.74 18.78 49.00
CA LYS A 429 5.06 19.50 50.25
C LYS A 429 4.03 19.27 51.38
N ALA A 430 2.78 19.09 51.04
CA ALA A 430 1.69 18.84 51.99
C ALA A 430 1.72 17.44 52.64
N GLY A 431 2.72 16.64 52.33
CA GLY A 431 2.90 15.29 52.91
C GLY A 431 2.69 14.16 51.89
N ARG A 432 2.53 14.48 50.62
CA ARG A 432 2.26 13.54 49.54
C ARG A 432 0.89 12.88 49.62
N ASN A 433 0.63 11.87 48.78
CA ASN A 433 -0.63 11.12 48.78
C ASN A 433 -1.88 12.02 48.84
N CYS A 434 -1.91 13.09 48.09
CA CYS A 434 -3.01 14.06 48.07
C CYS A 434 -3.17 14.70 46.70
N VAL A 435 -4.36 15.29 46.49
CA VAL A 435 -4.72 16.07 45.33
C VAL A 435 -4.72 17.54 45.69
N VAL A 436 -3.99 18.37 44.96
CA VAL A 436 -4.02 19.82 45.11
C VAL A 436 -4.49 20.43 43.79
N ALA A 437 -5.54 21.26 43.87
CA ALA A 437 -6.00 22.06 42.75
C ALA A 437 -5.35 23.46 42.83
N TRP A 438 -4.80 23.89 41.67
CA TRP A 438 -4.26 25.24 41.57
C TRP A 438 -5.36 26.27 41.82
N GLN A 439 -5.10 27.21 42.72
CA GLN A 439 -5.96 28.35 43.00
C GLN A 439 -5.20 29.64 42.71
N LYS A 440 -5.85 30.54 41.98
CA LYS A 440 -5.30 31.87 41.77
C LYS A 440 -5.16 32.53 43.13
N SER A 441 -3.95 32.77 43.62
CA SER A 441 -3.72 33.53 44.84
C SER A 441 -4.41 34.88 44.66
N SER A 442 -5.50 35.10 45.40
CA SER A 442 -6.07 36.44 45.58
C SER A 442 -5.05 37.25 46.36
N CYS A 443 -4.17 37.96 45.66
CA CYS A 443 -3.45 39.08 46.29
C CYS A 443 -4.52 40.10 46.73
N THR A 444 -5.00 39.98 47.95
CA THR A 444 -5.57 41.12 48.66
C THR A 444 -4.43 42.11 48.84
N ARG A 445 -4.49 43.20 48.07
CA ARG A 445 -3.76 44.41 48.35
C ARG A 445 -4.42 45.12 49.55
#